data_234d4859ccb2b49053b02e46042b3c17
#
_entry.id   234d4859ccb2b49053b02e46042b3c17
#
_cell.length_a   1.000
_cell.length_b   1.000
_cell.length_c   1.000
_cell.angle_alpha   90.00
_cell.angle_beta   90.00
_cell.angle_gamma   90.00
#
_symmetry.space_group_name_H-M   'P 1'
#
loop_
_entity.id
_entity.type
_entity.pdbx_description
1 polymer ?
#
loop_
_entity_poly.entity_id
_entity_poly.type
_entity_poly.pdbx_seq_one_letter_code
_entity_poly.pdbx_strand_id
1 'polypeptide(L)'
;LGDEFAISWNEHLSVYDGLKTRQKLNMLSDKKGLAKDEHNKVWLKKQKLTLLKLRELSEDEKLKAIMSDLVTNGYKIAVCSNSIRKTCLTVLSKLGIMEYMDLVISNEDVQNSKPHPEMYWKAISKMSCLPEETLIVEDSPYGLLAASRSKSHVLRVRNTKDVTLENINKKLKQIHQRDYIMSTPA
;
A
#
# COMPACT_ATOMS: atom_id res chain seq x y z
N LEU A 1 6.40 14.96 20.23
CA LEU A 1 7.74 15.45 19.90
C LEU A 1 7.69 16.96 19.88
N GLY A 2 8.79 17.63 20.25
CA GLY A 2 8.93 19.08 20.15
C GLY A 2 9.10 19.55 18.70
N ASP A 3 9.09 20.87 18.50
CA ASP A 3 9.17 21.49 17.17
C ASP A 3 10.50 21.19 16.46
N GLU A 4 11.56 20.90 17.21
CA GLU A 4 12.87 20.49 16.69
C GLU A 4 12.83 19.21 15.85
N PHE A 5 11.83 18.36 16.09
CA PHE A 5 11.59 17.13 15.33
C PHE A 5 10.52 17.30 14.23
N ALA A 6 10.02 18.52 14.03
CA ALA A 6 9.02 18.77 13.01
C ALA A 6 9.54 18.39 11.62
N ILE A 7 8.67 17.75 10.84
CA ILE A 7 8.91 17.35 9.46
C ILE A 7 7.96 18.16 8.60
N SER A 8 8.47 18.92 7.64
CA SER A 8 7.61 19.62 6.69
C SER A 8 6.80 18.63 5.83
N TRP A 9 5.68 19.07 5.27
CA TRP A 9 4.87 18.22 4.40
C TRP A 9 5.65 17.73 3.17
N ASN A 10 6.45 18.61 2.56
CA ASN A 10 7.29 18.24 1.43
C ASN A 10 8.37 17.23 1.82
N GLU A 11 9.01 17.38 2.97
CA GLU A 11 9.97 16.42 3.49
C GLU A 11 9.29 15.08 3.81
N HIS A 12 8.07 15.13 4.37
CA HIS A 12 7.28 13.92 4.60
C HIS A 12 7.06 13.14 3.32
N LEU A 13 6.54 13.78 2.28
CA LEU A 13 6.22 13.14 1.01
C LEU A 13 7.46 12.61 0.27
N SER A 14 8.58 13.34 0.31
CA SER A 14 9.78 12.99 -0.44
C SER A 14 10.68 11.95 0.24
N VAL A 15 10.69 11.92 1.59
CA VAL A 15 11.69 11.17 2.37
C VAL A 15 11.06 10.11 3.27
N TYR A 16 9.89 10.40 3.85
CA TYR A 16 9.31 9.53 4.89
C TYR A 16 8.08 8.76 4.43
N ASP A 17 7.40 9.21 3.37
CA ASP A 17 6.16 8.59 2.95
C ASP A 17 6.37 7.13 2.50
N GLY A 18 5.44 6.25 2.90
CA GLY A 18 5.53 4.82 2.63
C GLY A 18 6.46 4.02 3.55
N LEU A 19 7.29 4.66 4.41
CA LEU A 19 8.17 3.94 5.36
C LEU A 19 7.43 3.47 6.61
N LYS A 20 7.93 2.37 7.21
CA LYS A 20 7.52 1.95 8.56
C LYS A 20 7.82 3.04 9.60
N THR A 21 6.97 3.18 10.62
CA THR A 21 7.20 4.17 11.70
C THR A 21 8.56 4.01 12.36
N ARG A 22 9.03 2.77 12.59
CA ARG A 22 10.36 2.54 13.20
C ARG A 22 11.51 3.06 12.32
N GLN A 23 11.41 2.91 11.00
CA GLN A 23 12.41 3.47 10.08
C GLN A 23 12.42 4.99 10.13
N LYS A 24 11.22 5.62 10.15
CA LYS A 24 11.09 7.08 10.32
C LYS A 24 11.72 7.57 11.62
N LEU A 25 11.53 6.85 12.71
CA LEU A 25 12.13 7.18 14.02
C LEU A 25 13.66 7.05 14.00
N ASN A 26 14.22 6.00 13.40
CA ASN A 26 15.67 5.89 13.22
C ASN A 26 16.23 7.06 12.43
N MET A 27 15.57 7.43 11.31
CA MET A 27 15.98 8.59 10.53
C MET A 27 15.92 9.91 11.32
N LEU A 28 14.93 10.06 12.22
CA LEU A 28 14.86 11.22 13.12
C LEU A 28 15.98 11.21 14.16
N SER A 29 16.37 10.04 14.66
CA SER A 29 17.56 9.94 15.53
C SER A 29 18.82 10.36 14.79
N ASP A 30 19.02 9.85 13.57
CA ASP A 30 20.23 10.10 12.79
C ASP A 30 20.31 11.57 12.31
N LYS A 31 19.19 12.18 11.91
CA LYS A 31 19.16 13.51 11.31
C LYS A 31 18.90 14.63 12.32
N LYS A 32 18.15 14.37 13.37
CA LYS A 32 17.64 15.38 14.30
C LYS A 32 17.93 15.07 15.78
N GLY A 33 18.66 14.00 16.06
CA GLY A 33 19.07 13.64 17.42
C GLY A 33 17.95 13.11 18.33
N LEU A 34 16.85 12.55 17.77
CA LEU A 34 15.81 11.94 18.59
C LEU A 34 16.39 10.79 19.40
N ALA A 35 16.27 10.85 20.73
CA ALA A 35 16.75 9.81 21.63
C ALA A 35 16.04 8.47 21.36
N LYS A 36 16.82 7.37 21.27
CA LYS A 36 16.28 6.04 20.89
C LYS A 36 15.32 5.47 21.93
N ASP A 37 15.47 5.81 23.20
CA ASP A 37 14.57 5.43 24.29
C ASP A 37 13.17 6.06 24.15
N GLU A 38 13.04 7.22 23.48
CA GLU A 38 11.77 7.85 23.16
C GLU A 38 11.01 7.13 22.01
N HIS A 39 11.67 6.30 21.20
CA HIS A 39 11.07 5.66 20.01
C HIS A 39 9.78 4.91 20.33
N ASN A 40 9.77 4.13 21.41
CA ASN A 40 8.59 3.34 21.77
C ASN A 40 7.40 4.21 22.17
N LYS A 41 7.65 5.25 22.95
CA LYS A 41 6.63 6.22 23.36
C LYS A 41 6.03 6.96 22.16
N VAL A 42 6.87 7.42 21.24
CA VAL A 42 6.45 8.08 20.01
C VAL A 42 5.65 7.13 19.11
N TRP A 43 6.11 5.88 18.98
CA TRP A 43 5.41 4.84 18.22
C TRP A 43 4.01 4.58 18.78
N LEU A 44 3.89 4.38 20.10
CA LEU A 44 2.60 4.16 20.77
C LEU A 44 1.66 5.36 20.58
N LYS A 45 2.17 6.59 20.80
CA LYS A 45 1.40 7.82 20.60
C LYS A 45 0.90 7.93 19.16
N LYS A 46 1.76 7.66 18.17
CA LYS A 46 1.40 7.65 16.75
C LYS A 46 0.30 6.63 16.47
N GLN A 47 0.40 5.39 16.96
CA GLN A 47 -0.65 4.38 16.76
C GLN A 47 -1.99 4.84 17.34
N LYS A 48 -1.99 5.38 18.58
CA LYS A 48 -3.20 5.91 19.21
C LYS A 48 -3.84 7.01 18.36
N LEU A 49 -3.05 7.99 17.92
CA LEU A 49 -3.52 9.10 17.08
C LEU A 49 -4.05 8.60 15.73
N THR A 50 -3.37 7.62 15.12
CA THR A 50 -3.85 7.01 13.87
C THR A 50 -5.22 6.38 14.07
N LEU A 51 -5.41 5.55 15.10
CA LEU A 51 -6.71 4.92 15.38
C LEU A 51 -7.82 5.93 15.69
N LEU A 52 -7.49 7.05 16.35
CA LEU A 52 -8.45 8.14 16.57
C LEU A 52 -8.89 8.78 15.25
N LYS A 53 -7.94 9.08 14.37
CA LYS A 53 -8.23 9.63 13.03
C LYS A 53 -9.05 8.67 12.18
N LEU A 54 -8.82 7.37 12.28
CA LEU A 54 -9.60 6.37 11.54
C LEU A 54 -11.08 6.30 11.96
N ARG A 55 -11.44 6.88 13.12
CA ARG A 55 -12.86 7.00 13.51
C ARG A 55 -13.64 7.95 12.63
N GLU A 56 -12.96 8.89 11.97
CA GLU A 56 -13.55 9.87 11.06
C GLU A 56 -13.85 9.27 9.67
N LEU A 57 -13.29 8.07 9.37
CA LEU A 57 -13.59 7.38 8.12
C LEU A 57 -15.00 6.82 8.12
N SER A 58 -15.64 6.92 6.98
CA SER A 58 -16.92 6.28 6.65
C SER A 58 -16.78 5.41 5.41
N GLU A 59 -17.81 4.66 5.10
CA GLU A 59 -17.88 3.86 3.88
C GLU A 59 -17.67 4.73 2.64
N ASP A 60 -16.94 4.18 1.66
CA ASP A 60 -16.68 4.82 0.37
C ASP A 60 -17.41 4.02 -0.72
N GLU A 61 -18.60 4.48 -1.08
CA GLU A 61 -19.44 3.79 -2.07
C GLU A 61 -18.80 3.70 -3.45
N LYS A 62 -17.95 4.66 -3.82
CA LYS A 62 -17.22 4.59 -5.10
C LYS A 62 -16.17 3.49 -5.05
N LEU A 63 -15.43 3.41 -3.96
CA LEU A 63 -14.42 2.37 -3.77
C LEU A 63 -15.08 0.98 -3.66
N LYS A 64 -16.21 0.86 -2.96
CA LYS A 64 -17.01 -0.38 -2.91
C LYS A 64 -17.46 -0.82 -4.30
N ALA A 65 -17.95 0.11 -5.12
CA ALA A 65 -18.37 -0.20 -6.49
C ALA A 65 -17.18 -0.69 -7.34
N ILE A 66 -15.98 -0.09 -7.20
CA ILE A 66 -14.76 -0.55 -7.87
C ILE A 66 -14.40 -1.97 -7.45
N MET A 67 -14.39 -2.25 -6.12
CA MET A 67 -14.04 -3.58 -5.62
C MET A 67 -15.05 -4.63 -6.05
N SER A 68 -16.34 -4.32 -5.98
CA SER A 68 -17.44 -5.19 -6.43
C SER A 68 -17.31 -5.53 -7.92
N ASP A 69 -17.04 -4.56 -8.78
CA ASP A 69 -16.82 -4.77 -10.23
C ASP A 69 -15.64 -5.72 -10.48
N LEU A 70 -14.51 -5.47 -9.82
CA LEU A 70 -13.33 -6.33 -9.95
C LEU A 70 -13.60 -7.77 -9.52
N VAL A 71 -14.25 -7.99 -8.38
CA VAL A 71 -14.60 -9.33 -7.89
C VAL A 71 -15.58 -10.01 -8.85
N THR A 72 -16.59 -9.30 -9.35
CA THR A 72 -17.56 -9.82 -10.33
C THR A 72 -16.89 -10.25 -11.63
N ASN A 73 -15.81 -9.57 -12.02
CA ASN A 73 -14.99 -9.93 -13.18
C ASN A 73 -13.90 -10.98 -12.88
N GLY A 74 -13.94 -11.62 -11.71
CA GLY A 74 -13.05 -12.73 -11.34
C GLY A 74 -11.66 -12.31 -10.84
N TYR A 75 -11.42 -11.03 -10.61
CA TYR A 75 -10.14 -10.59 -10.04
C TYR A 75 -10.06 -10.88 -8.54
N LYS A 76 -8.91 -11.38 -8.11
CA LYS A 76 -8.56 -11.48 -6.68
C LYS A 76 -7.97 -10.16 -6.20
N ILE A 77 -8.32 -9.76 -4.99
CA ILE A 77 -7.92 -8.44 -4.44
C ILE A 77 -7.09 -8.63 -3.17
N ALA A 78 -5.90 -8.04 -3.15
CA ALA A 78 -5.04 -8.00 -1.97
C ALA A 78 -4.65 -6.59 -1.58
N VAL A 79 -4.52 -6.37 -0.27
CA VAL A 79 -3.93 -5.14 0.29
C VAL A 79 -2.55 -5.45 0.85
N CYS A 80 -1.54 -4.67 0.40
CA CYS A 80 -0.16 -4.74 0.88
C CYS A 80 0.26 -3.39 1.46
N SER A 81 0.52 -3.31 2.77
CA SER A 81 0.77 -2.03 3.45
C SER A 81 1.93 -2.10 4.46
N ASN A 82 2.72 -1.02 4.53
CA ASN A 82 3.71 -0.81 5.59
C ASN A 82 3.09 -0.39 6.95
N SER A 83 1.77 -0.35 7.05
CA SER A 83 1.04 -0.19 8.32
C SER A 83 0.98 -1.50 9.11
N ILE A 84 0.71 -1.40 10.42
CA ILE A 84 0.43 -2.59 11.24
C ILE A 84 -0.92 -3.20 10.85
N ARG A 85 -1.07 -4.50 11.06
CA ARG A 85 -2.27 -5.28 10.68
C ARG A 85 -3.55 -4.64 11.21
N LYS A 86 -3.57 -4.24 12.49
CA LYS A 86 -4.72 -3.58 13.11
C LYS A 86 -5.17 -2.33 12.34
N THR A 87 -4.22 -1.50 11.89
CA THR A 87 -4.53 -0.32 11.08
C THR A 87 -5.13 -0.71 9.73
N CYS A 88 -4.54 -1.68 9.03
CA CYS A 88 -5.05 -2.15 7.74
C CYS A 88 -6.50 -2.63 7.86
N LEU A 89 -6.77 -3.55 8.79
CA LEU A 89 -8.11 -4.10 9.00
C LEU A 89 -9.13 -3.02 9.39
N THR A 90 -8.74 -2.08 10.26
CA THR A 90 -9.63 -0.98 10.65
C THR A 90 -9.99 -0.09 9.46
N VAL A 91 -9.02 0.26 8.61
CA VAL A 91 -9.27 1.08 7.39
C VAL A 91 -10.21 0.35 6.44
N LEU A 92 -9.92 -0.91 6.12
CA LEU A 92 -10.74 -1.71 5.19
C LEU A 92 -12.19 -1.86 5.68
N SER A 93 -12.37 -2.13 6.98
CA SER A 93 -13.69 -2.23 7.60
C SER A 93 -14.43 -0.89 7.57
N LYS A 94 -13.74 0.22 7.89
CA LYS A 94 -14.35 1.56 7.88
C LYS A 94 -14.74 2.04 6.50
N LEU A 95 -13.97 1.69 5.48
CA LEU A 95 -14.30 2.00 4.09
C LEU A 95 -15.36 1.06 3.49
N GLY A 96 -15.80 0.03 4.22
CA GLY A 96 -16.79 -0.93 3.76
C GLY A 96 -16.29 -1.87 2.65
N ILE A 97 -14.97 -2.09 2.56
CA ILE A 97 -14.37 -2.88 1.48
C ILE A 97 -13.69 -4.17 1.97
N MET A 98 -13.79 -4.49 3.26
CA MET A 98 -13.13 -5.66 3.84
C MET A 98 -13.61 -6.98 3.23
N GLU A 99 -14.87 -7.07 2.88
CA GLU A 99 -15.49 -8.27 2.31
C GLU A 99 -14.98 -8.63 0.91
N TYR A 100 -14.40 -7.66 0.18
CA TYR A 100 -13.83 -7.87 -1.15
C TYR A 100 -12.37 -8.33 -1.12
N MET A 101 -11.75 -8.40 0.07
CA MET A 101 -10.32 -8.71 0.20
C MET A 101 -10.07 -10.20 0.35
N ASP A 102 -9.39 -10.79 -0.64
CA ASP A 102 -8.89 -12.17 -0.52
C ASP A 102 -7.69 -12.25 0.43
N LEU A 103 -6.90 -11.16 0.53
CA LEU A 103 -5.67 -11.17 1.31
C LEU A 103 -5.30 -9.78 1.83
N VAL A 104 -4.81 -9.73 3.07
CA VAL A 104 -4.20 -8.53 3.66
C VAL A 104 -2.79 -8.86 4.15
N ILE A 105 -1.79 -8.18 3.59
CA ILE A 105 -0.38 -8.25 4.00
C ILE A 105 -0.01 -6.91 4.65
N SER A 106 0.32 -6.96 5.91
CA SER A 106 0.81 -5.84 6.72
C SER A 106 2.34 -5.86 6.85
N ASN A 107 2.90 -4.87 7.50
CA ASN A 107 4.32 -4.86 7.83
C ASN A 107 4.72 -5.94 8.84
N GLU A 108 3.75 -6.55 9.53
CA GLU A 108 3.97 -7.61 10.52
C GLU A 108 4.07 -8.99 9.87
N ASP A 109 3.71 -9.09 8.60
CA ASP A 109 3.70 -10.34 7.84
C ASP A 109 5.00 -10.57 7.05
N VAL A 110 5.92 -9.60 7.02
CA VAL A 110 7.14 -9.64 6.22
C VAL A 110 8.35 -9.23 7.05
N GLN A 111 9.51 -9.78 6.70
CA GLN A 111 10.79 -9.35 7.29
C GLN A 111 11.20 -8.00 6.67
N ASN A 112 11.15 -7.89 5.35
CA ASN A 112 11.55 -6.72 4.60
C ASN A 112 10.33 -6.01 4.01
N SER A 113 9.97 -4.86 4.58
CA SER A 113 8.87 -4.04 4.06
C SER A 113 9.31 -3.18 2.87
N LYS A 114 8.34 -2.53 2.19
CA LYS A 114 8.64 -1.57 1.11
C LYS A 114 9.76 -0.62 1.53
N PRO A 115 10.79 -0.40 0.69
CA PRO A 115 10.87 -0.65 -0.75
C PRO A 115 11.32 -2.06 -1.18
N HIS A 116 11.41 -3.03 -0.27
CA HIS A 116 11.64 -4.42 -0.64
C HIS A 116 10.35 -5.03 -1.19
N PRO A 117 10.38 -5.86 -2.25
CA PRO A 117 9.18 -6.40 -2.89
C PRO A 117 8.51 -7.57 -2.13
N GLU A 118 9.05 -8.00 -1.01
CA GLU A 118 8.64 -9.21 -0.27
C GLU A 118 7.13 -9.32 -0.04
N MET A 119 6.46 -8.20 0.33
CA MET A 119 5.01 -8.26 0.58
C MET A 119 4.21 -8.51 -0.70
N TYR A 120 4.68 -8.02 -1.85
CA TYR A 120 4.04 -8.29 -3.13
C TYR A 120 4.29 -9.73 -3.56
N TRP A 121 5.52 -10.23 -3.48
CA TRP A 121 5.84 -11.64 -3.75
C TRP A 121 5.01 -12.59 -2.86
N LYS A 122 4.88 -12.25 -1.59
CA LYS A 122 4.08 -13.03 -0.64
C LYS A 122 2.59 -13.02 -1.00
N ALA A 123 2.04 -11.87 -1.44
CA ALA A 123 0.67 -11.78 -1.91
C ALA A 123 0.46 -12.60 -3.18
N ILE A 124 1.30 -12.42 -4.19
CA ILE A 124 1.29 -13.16 -5.46
C ILE A 124 1.31 -14.67 -5.20
N SER A 125 2.27 -15.15 -4.40
CA SER A 125 2.39 -16.57 -4.06
C SER A 125 1.17 -17.12 -3.34
N LYS A 126 0.65 -16.38 -2.31
CA LYS A 126 -0.54 -16.83 -1.55
C LYS A 126 -1.81 -16.85 -2.37
N MET A 127 -1.91 -16.00 -3.39
CA MET A 127 -3.06 -15.93 -4.29
C MET A 127 -2.92 -16.88 -5.49
N SER A 128 -1.80 -17.61 -5.57
CA SER A 128 -1.48 -18.53 -6.68
C SER A 128 -1.57 -17.83 -8.04
N CYS A 129 -0.98 -16.63 -8.13
CA CYS A 129 -0.85 -15.83 -9.34
C CYS A 129 0.61 -15.74 -9.76
N LEU A 130 0.86 -15.25 -10.98
CA LEU A 130 2.18 -14.89 -11.47
C LEU A 130 2.38 -13.36 -11.41
N PRO A 131 3.62 -12.86 -11.35
CA PRO A 131 3.88 -11.42 -11.40
C PRO A 131 3.27 -10.74 -12.63
N GLU A 132 3.34 -11.37 -13.78
CA GLU A 132 2.79 -10.89 -15.05
C GLU A 132 1.24 -10.87 -15.09
N GLU A 133 0.58 -11.64 -14.24
CA GLU A 133 -0.88 -11.62 -14.05
C GLU A 133 -1.33 -10.62 -12.99
N THR A 134 -0.38 -9.91 -12.36
CA THR A 134 -0.64 -9.06 -11.21
C THR A 134 -0.52 -7.59 -11.57
N LEU A 135 -1.55 -6.81 -11.26
CA LEU A 135 -1.54 -5.36 -11.30
C LEU A 135 -1.43 -4.77 -9.88
N ILE A 136 -0.40 -3.98 -9.64
CA ILE A 136 -0.20 -3.25 -8.39
C ILE A 136 -0.59 -1.79 -8.60
N VAL A 137 -1.52 -1.28 -7.80
CA VAL A 137 -1.92 0.13 -7.75
C VAL A 137 -1.17 0.78 -6.59
N GLU A 138 -0.35 1.80 -6.86
CA GLU A 138 0.54 2.36 -5.83
C GLU A 138 0.81 3.86 -6.07
N ASP A 139 0.96 4.63 -4.98
CA ASP A 139 1.16 6.07 -4.98
C ASP A 139 2.50 6.52 -4.35
N SER A 140 3.01 5.76 -3.38
CA SER A 140 4.19 6.15 -2.62
C SER A 140 5.50 5.79 -3.33
N PRO A 141 6.57 6.60 -3.20
CA PRO A 141 7.86 6.33 -3.83
C PRO A 141 8.44 4.95 -3.47
N TYR A 142 8.38 4.58 -2.18
CA TYR A 142 8.88 3.27 -1.72
C TYR A 142 7.98 2.11 -2.16
N GLY A 143 6.68 2.35 -2.26
CA GLY A 143 5.74 1.37 -2.79
C GLY A 143 5.95 1.13 -4.29
N LEU A 144 6.14 2.18 -5.08
CA LEU A 144 6.45 2.10 -6.50
C LEU A 144 7.76 1.36 -6.76
N LEU A 145 8.80 1.61 -5.94
CA LEU A 145 10.06 0.90 -6.04
C LEU A 145 9.90 -0.59 -5.71
N ALA A 146 9.14 -0.92 -4.67
CA ALA A 146 8.81 -2.31 -4.33
C ALA A 146 8.01 -3.00 -5.44
N ALA A 147 7.00 -2.32 -5.99
CA ALA A 147 6.18 -2.82 -7.09
C ALA A 147 7.00 -3.09 -8.36
N SER A 148 7.87 -2.17 -8.75
CA SER A 148 8.80 -2.37 -9.87
C SER A 148 9.71 -3.59 -9.67
N ARG A 149 10.23 -3.77 -8.45
CA ARG A 149 11.11 -4.90 -8.10
C ARG A 149 10.36 -6.24 -8.05
N SER A 150 9.05 -6.25 -7.87
CA SER A 150 8.24 -7.46 -7.87
C SER A 150 8.07 -8.08 -9.26
N LYS A 151 8.40 -7.34 -10.32
CA LYS A 151 8.20 -7.69 -11.73
C LYS A 151 6.73 -7.72 -12.18
N SER A 152 5.82 -7.21 -11.34
CA SER A 152 4.41 -7.08 -11.66
C SER A 152 4.12 -5.83 -12.50
N HIS A 153 2.93 -5.77 -13.09
CA HIS A 153 2.44 -4.55 -13.71
C HIS A 153 2.14 -3.50 -12.66
N VAL A 154 2.40 -2.23 -12.97
CA VAL A 154 2.19 -1.13 -12.04
C VAL A 154 1.27 -0.08 -12.66
N LEU A 155 0.22 0.27 -11.92
CA LEU A 155 -0.57 1.47 -12.13
C LEU A 155 -0.15 2.50 -11.08
N ARG A 156 0.66 3.47 -11.49
CA ARG A 156 1.00 4.60 -10.64
C ARG A 156 -0.20 5.54 -10.53
N VAL A 157 -0.59 5.86 -9.32
CA VAL A 157 -1.60 6.88 -8.99
C VAL A 157 -0.95 7.99 -8.18
N ARG A 158 -1.50 9.20 -8.18
CA ARG A 158 -1.00 10.34 -7.39
C ARG A 158 -1.70 10.44 -6.04
N ASN A 159 -2.95 10.01 -6.01
CA ASN A 159 -3.80 10.01 -4.83
C ASN A 159 -5.03 9.13 -5.08
N THR A 160 -5.92 9.03 -4.08
CA THR A 160 -7.12 8.19 -4.14
C THR A 160 -8.09 8.55 -5.26
N LYS A 161 -8.10 9.80 -5.76
CA LYS A 161 -8.98 10.23 -6.86
C LYS A 161 -8.60 9.61 -8.20
N ASP A 162 -7.35 9.20 -8.37
CA ASP A 162 -6.86 8.50 -9.57
C ASP A 162 -7.23 7.00 -9.56
N VAL A 163 -7.70 6.46 -8.42
CA VAL A 163 -8.18 5.08 -8.31
C VAL A 163 -9.60 5.03 -8.84
N THR A 164 -9.74 4.74 -10.12
CA THR A 164 -11.02 4.65 -10.84
C THR A 164 -11.09 3.38 -11.67
N LEU A 165 -12.29 2.85 -11.90
CA LEU A 165 -12.49 1.72 -12.81
C LEU A 165 -11.92 2.00 -14.21
N GLU A 166 -12.07 3.22 -14.70
CA GLU A 166 -11.53 3.63 -15.99
C GLU A 166 -10.02 3.45 -16.06
N ASN A 167 -9.27 3.98 -15.08
CA ASN A 167 -7.81 3.87 -15.04
C ASN A 167 -7.35 2.42 -14.87
N ILE A 168 -8.02 1.67 -14.00
CA ILE A 168 -7.74 0.25 -13.76
C ILE A 168 -7.99 -0.55 -15.04
N ASN A 169 -9.19 -0.44 -15.63
CA ASN A 169 -9.57 -1.18 -16.84
C ASN A 169 -8.71 -0.81 -18.05
N LYS A 170 -8.34 0.46 -18.20
CA LYS A 170 -7.38 0.88 -19.23
C LYS A 170 -6.04 0.15 -19.09
N LYS A 171 -5.55 0.02 -17.84
CA LYS A 171 -4.28 -0.68 -17.57
C LYS A 171 -4.41 -2.19 -17.78
N LEU A 172 -5.49 -2.81 -17.33
CA LEU A 172 -5.76 -4.23 -17.55
C LEU A 172 -5.87 -4.59 -19.03
N LYS A 173 -6.55 -3.78 -19.85
CA LYS A 173 -6.60 -3.97 -21.30
C LYS A 173 -5.22 -3.96 -21.94
N GLN A 174 -4.31 -3.08 -21.49
CA GLN A 174 -2.93 -3.02 -21.99
C GLN A 174 -2.14 -4.29 -21.65
N ILE A 175 -2.40 -4.88 -20.49
CA ILE A 175 -1.76 -6.13 -20.05
C ILE A 175 -2.25 -7.27 -20.95
N HIS A 176 -3.56 -7.49 -21.05
CA HIS A 176 -4.15 -8.56 -21.87
C HIS A 176 -3.76 -8.48 -23.37
N GLN A 177 -3.66 -7.27 -23.92
CA GLN A 177 -3.22 -7.10 -25.32
C GLN A 177 -1.76 -7.52 -25.52
N ARG A 178 -0.87 -7.25 -24.56
CA ARG A 178 0.53 -7.68 -24.62
C ARG A 178 0.65 -9.20 -24.55
N ASP A 179 -0.09 -9.84 -23.67
CA ASP A 179 -0.08 -11.29 -23.52
C ASP A 179 -0.57 -11.98 -24.80
N TYR A 180 -1.60 -11.44 -25.46
CA TYR A 180 -2.08 -11.94 -26.74
C TYR A 180 -1.02 -11.86 -27.84
N ILE A 181 -0.29 -10.73 -27.96
CA ILE A 181 0.77 -10.54 -28.96
C ILE A 181 1.96 -11.49 -28.69
N MET A 182 2.32 -11.71 -27.43
CA MET A 182 3.45 -12.59 -27.05
C MET A 182 3.11 -14.07 -27.18
N SER A 183 1.84 -14.45 -27.16
CA SER A 183 1.36 -15.85 -27.29
C SER A 183 1.04 -16.26 -28.73
N THR A 184 1.07 -15.34 -29.70
CA THR A 184 0.81 -15.64 -31.11
C THR A 184 2.14 -16.06 -31.77
N PRO A 185 2.28 -17.32 -32.24
CA PRO A 185 3.49 -17.75 -32.94
C PRO A 185 3.63 -16.95 -34.26
N ALA A 186 4.88 -16.60 -34.59
CA ALA A 186 5.23 -15.92 -35.84
C ALA A 186 5.04 -16.83 -37.06
#